data_2eb72d50e2c05beb826de5aff6fd8f56
#
_entry.id   2eb72d50e2c05beb826de5aff6fd8f56
#
_cell.length_a   1.000
_cell.length_b   1.000
_cell.length_c   1.000
_cell.angle_alpha   90.00
_cell.angle_beta   90.00
_cell.angle_gamma   90.00
#
_symmetry.space_group_name_H-M   'P 1'
#
loop_
_entity.id
_entity.type
_entity.pdbx_description
1 polymer ?
#
loop_
_entity_poly.entity_id
_entity_poly.type
_entity_poly.pdbx_seq_one_letter_code
_entity_poly.pdbx_strand_id
1 'polypeptide(L)'
;MKRIITVIVAICFAVAAFAQSSGAALQMPENVVYFENNLNLWQLDGRSNNNAPTIFIYPHTRLDEAGAKALVEEFDMRDVLVANHTKVFVINPVGEKYDKVRDFEGFKAVFNKARSGNLKVIGLGNGATFVNTVLASCDAAGHIAGILTIDGKPGKTPAQSWGVPAYVAGKNAAKVAKSYISINKGKKVQENFIGKNIQKYENAGEELLAVVVDESAGASLAEIFDRAWDEVFSRNFRFNNYKHTHYDGADYGEYGPYELEPYIVYETLGLKREIVVMEQKKGLPWLWYEYWPQELIEGAPDASVPVMVLLHGNTNDPRTQAETSGFLQVAGKERFFVVEMEWQGRKDYAPMGYDGVERVLQILMEKYPQLDPSRIYAQGLSAGAITATALGICKSYLFAAVGGYGGGIYTGAKTGRFSNCHALWGDATQKRGFVEVAYCSIIGTADKVVPFYTPDDYKGNSYVTAWNTYQQLNGMEVTFDLDFAADPLLGLNLADRQTIITNKGNGIKAETGYFYKGNVPLVKIVAVVDYGHWNFIPGAQMMWDYFKMFSRDPKTRKLVYHGNDK
;
A
#
# COMPACT_ATOMS: atom_id res chain seq x y z
N MET A 1 31.79 -12.19 -1.02
CA MET A 1 31.15 -13.13 -0.11
C MET A 1 31.56 -12.94 1.37
N LYS A 2 32.86 -12.90 1.76
CA LYS A 2 33.24 -12.76 3.19
C LYS A 2 32.86 -11.42 3.86
N ARG A 3 32.74 -10.31 3.15
CA ARG A 3 32.36 -8.99 3.72
C ARG A 3 30.85 -8.85 3.97
N ILE A 4 30.01 -9.55 3.19
CA ILE A 4 28.54 -9.56 3.37
C ILE A 4 28.17 -10.38 4.61
N ILE A 5 28.86 -11.49 4.87
CA ILE A 5 28.62 -12.34 6.05
C ILE A 5 28.97 -11.62 7.36
N THR A 6 30.00 -10.76 7.36
CA THR A 6 30.42 -10.03 8.58
C THR A 6 29.42 -8.92 8.96
N VAL A 7 28.79 -8.28 7.97
CA VAL A 7 27.73 -7.28 8.21
C VAL A 7 26.45 -7.92 8.74
N ILE A 8 26.07 -9.08 8.19
CA ILE A 8 24.89 -9.83 8.65
C ILE A 8 25.05 -10.32 10.10
N VAL A 9 26.24 -10.76 10.49
CA VAL A 9 26.50 -11.23 11.87
C VAL A 9 26.51 -10.07 12.86
N ALA A 10 27.04 -8.89 12.51
CA ALA A 10 27.01 -7.70 13.38
C ALA A 10 25.56 -7.16 13.56
N ILE A 11 24.73 -7.23 12.52
CA ILE A 11 23.31 -6.84 12.57
C ILE A 11 22.51 -7.83 13.44
N CYS A 12 22.79 -9.12 13.40
CA CYS A 12 22.11 -10.10 14.26
C CYS A 12 22.33 -9.87 15.76
N PHE A 13 23.50 -9.36 16.18
CA PHE A 13 23.75 -9.05 17.60
C PHE A 13 23.10 -7.75 18.06
N ALA A 14 22.93 -6.76 17.19
CA ALA A 14 22.18 -5.53 17.51
C ALA A 14 20.67 -5.79 17.61
N VAL A 15 20.12 -6.69 16.78
CA VAL A 15 18.70 -7.04 16.74
C VAL A 15 18.24 -7.81 18.00
N ALA A 16 19.09 -8.63 18.60
CA ALA A 16 18.75 -9.35 19.82
C ALA A 16 18.53 -8.44 21.05
N ALA A 17 19.11 -7.23 21.05
CA ALA A 17 18.91 -6.24 22.12
C ALA A 17 17.61 -5.42 21.97
N PHE A 18 17.01 -5.36 20.77
CA PHE A 18 15.80 -4.58 20.47
C PHE A 18 14.49 -5.38 20.60
N ALA A 19 14.56 -6.70 20.68
CA ALA A 19 13.39 -7.59 20.75
C ALA A 19 12.59 -7.50 22.06
N GLN A 20 13.03 -6.73 23.07
CA GLN A 20 12.41 -6.72 24.41
C GLN A 20 11.41 -5.60 24.67
N SER A 21 10.98 -4.79 23.73
CA SER A 21 10.15 -3.62 24.05
C SER A 21 8.86 -3.40 23.27
N SER A 22 8.32 -4.37 22.55
CA SER A 22 7.00 -4.20 21.94
C SER A 22 6.00 -5.23 22.43
N GLY A 23 5.07 -4.76 23.24
CA GLY A 23 3.74 -5.32 23.42
C GLY A 23 3.66 -6.75 23.97
N ALA A 24 2.68 -6.97 24.83
CA ALA A 24 2.25 -8.32 25.22
C ALA A 24 2.15 -9.23 23.99
N ALA A 25 2.76 -10.39 24.05
CA ALA A 25 2.63 -11.43 23.01
C ALA A 25 1.17 -11.53 22.59
N LEU A 26 0.92 -11.58 21.28
CA LEU A 26 -0.44 -11.67 20.75
C LEU A 26 -1.12 -12.90 21.36
N GLN A 27 -2.03 -12.69 22.32
CA GLN A 27 -2.77 -13.80 22.94
C GLN A 27 -3.73 -14.37 21.88
N MET A 28 -3.36 -15.51 21.31
CA MET A 28 -4.20 -16.24 20.37
C MET A 28 -5.17 -17.18 21.10
N PRO A 29 -6.29 -17.58 20.47
CA PRO A 29 -7.13 -18.67 20.95
C PRO A 29 -6.31 -19.96 21.09
N GLU A 30 -6.70 -20.85 22.03
CA GLU A 30 -5.99 -22.10 22.33
C GLU A 30 -5.83 -23.08 21.15
N ASN A 31 -6.69 -22.93 20.13
CA ASN A 31 -6.61 -23.74 18.92
C ASN A 31 -5.68 -23.15 17.84
N VAL A 32 -4.95 -22.09 18.15
CA VAL A 32 -4.08 -21.39 17.20
C VAL A 32 -2.63 -21.48 17.63
N VAL A 33 -1.77 -22.00 16.75
CA VAL A 33 -0.31 -21.94 16.91
C VAL A 33 0.20 -20.81 16.03
N TYR A 34 0.81 -19.80 16.67
CA TYR A 34 1.34 -18.62 15.99
C TYR A 34 2.86 -18.70 15.91
N PHE A 35 3.38 -18.54 14.71
CA PHE A 35 4.81 -18.42 14.46
C PHE A 35 5.15 -16.97 14.16
N GLU A 36 5.77 -16.32 15.12
CA GLU A 36 6.41 -15.05 14.88
C GLU A 36 7.70 -15.32 14.10
N ASN A 37 7.90 -14.59 13.02
CA ASN A 37 9.16 -14.66 12.32
C ASN A 37 10.24 -14.03 13.19
N ASN A 38 10.98 -14.84 13.95
CA ASN A 38 12.07 -14.40 14.82
C ASN A 38 13.24 -13.76 14.06
N LEU A 39 13.21 -13.79 12.74
CA LEU A 39 14.16 -13.08 11.88
C LEU A 39 13.65 -11.69 11.50
N ASN A 40 12.68 -11.17 12.20
CA ASN A 40 12.03 -9.86 12.07
C ASN A 40 12.86 -8.79 11.35
N LEU A 41 13.10 -8.99 10.06
CA LEU A 41 13.70 -7.99 9.19
C LEU A 41 12.84 -6.73 9.12
N TRP A 42 11.51 -6.88 9.28
CA TRP A 42 10.62 -5.72 9.38
C TRP A 42 10.88 -4.86 10.62
N GLN A 43 11.55 -5.35 11.63
CA GLN A 43 12.06 -4.50 12.71
C GLN A 43 13.18 -3.57 12.24
N LEU A 44 13.90 -3.92 11.19
CA LEU A 44 14.79 -3.00 10.51
C LEU A 44 13.99 -1.89 9.81
N ASP A 45 12.83 -2.24 9.24
CA ASP A 45 11.90 -1.29 8.62
C ASP A 45 11.09 -0.50 9.64
N GLY A 46 11.20 -0.88 10.90
CA GLY A 46 10.68 -0.09 11.98
C GLY A 46 9.25 -0.30 12.38
N ARG A 47 8.37 -0.80 11.55
CA ARG A 47 6.95 -0.88 11.86
C ARG A 47 6.27 -2.05 11.20
N SER A 48 5.10 -2.44 11.72
CA SER A 48 4.33 -3.50 11.12
C SER A 48 3.81 -3.06 9.76
N ASN A 49 4.13 -3.82 8.75
CA ASN A 49 3.61 -3.64 7.41
C ASN A 49 2.30 -4.42 7.27
N ASN A 50 1.16 -3.73 7.26
CA ASN A 50 -0.15 -4.36 7.06
C ASN A 50 -0.28 -5.00 5.66
N ASN A 51 0.61 -4.68 4.75
CA ASN A 51 0.68 -5.24 3.41
C ASN A 51 1.55 -6.50 3.31
N ALA A 52 2.33 -6.81 4.36
CA ALA A 52 3.08 -8.06 4.42
C ALA A 52 2.12 -9.25 4.40
N PRO A 53 2.44 -10.31 3.63
CA PRO A 53 1.62 -11.51 3.61
C PRO A 53 1.44 -12.09 5.00
N THR A 54 0.21 -12.48 5.32
CA THR A 54 -0.12 -13.26 6.52
C THR A 54 -0.71 -14.57 6.06
N ILE A 55 -0.17 -15.68 6.53
CA ILE A 55 -0.58 -17.03 6.11
C ILE A 55 -1.39 -17.68 7.22
N PHE A 56 -2.63 -18.08 6.91
CA PHE A 56 -3.45 -18.93 7.76
C PHE A 56 -3.44 -20.34 7.20
N ILE A 57 -2.99 -21.32 7.99
CA ILE A 57 -2.95 -22.74 7.62
C ILE A 57 -4.02 -23.50 8.40
N TYR A 58 -4.94 -24.14 7.69
CA TYR A 58 -5.96 -25.04 8.22
C TYR A 58 -5.55 -26.49 7.96
N PRO A 59 -4.99 -27.20 8.97
CA PRO A 59 -4.47 -28.56 8.78
C PRO A 59 -5.60 -29.58 8.57
N HIS A 60 -5.24 -30.78 8.13
CA HIS A 60 -6.18 -31.88 7.94
C HIS A 60 -6.83 -32.34 9.26
N THR A 61 -6.03 -32.44 10.31
CA THR A 61 -6.41 -32.80 11.68
C THR A 61 -5.77 -31.85 12.66
N ARG A 62 -6.27 -31.83 13.89
CA ARG A 62 -5.68 -31.01 14.95
C ARG A 62 -4.22 -31.41 15.20
N LEU A 63 -3.36 -30.42 15.29
CA LEU A 63 -1.93 -30.54 15.55
C LEU A 63 -1.60 -29.86 16.88
N ASP A 64 -0.67 -30.43 17.62
CA ASP A 64 0.01 -29.74 18.70
C ASP A 64 1.08 -28.75 18.16
N GLU A 65 1.78 -28.08 19.02
CA GLU A 65 2.82 -27.11 18.64
C GLU A 65 3.93 -27.74 17.80
N ALA A 66 4.37 -28.95 18.18
CA ALA A 66 5.42 -29.66 17.46
C ALA A 66 4.95 -30.10 16.06
N GLY A 67 3.71 -30.59 15.95
CA GLY A 67 3.10 -30.97 14.68
C GLY A 67 2.85 -29.77 13.78
N ALA A 68 2.43 -28.62 14.35
CA ALA A 68 2.26 -27.39 13.61
C ALA A 68 3.60 -26.87 13.06
N LYS A 69 4.66 -26.94 13.86
CA LYS A 69 6.02 -26.58 13.43
C LYS A 69 6.51 -27.49 12.31
N ALA A 70 6.35 -28.81 12.46
CA ALA A 70 6.73 -29.77 11.43
C ALA A 70 6.00 -29.52 10.11
N LEU A 71 4.70 -29.15 10.16
CA LEU A 71 3.92 -28.82 8.97
C LEU A 71 4.47 -27.57 8.27
N VAL A 72 4.83 -26.51 9.01
CA VAL A 72 5.42 -25.30 8.43
C VAL A 72 6.79 -25.60 7.82
N GLU A 73 7.58 -26.47 8.45
CA GLU A 73 8.87 -26.93 7.92
C GLU A 73 8.71 -27.79 6.65
N GLU A 74 7.67 -28.63 6.57
CA GLU A 74 7.37 -29.44 5.39
C GLU A 74 7.00 -28.61 4.15
N PHE A 75 6.41 -27.42 4.35
CA PHE A 75 6.16 -26.45 3.27
C PHE A 75 7.43 -25.73 2.79
N ASP A 76 8.55 -25.84 3.49
CA ASP A 76 9.82 -25.18 3.19
C ASP A 76 9.70 -23.65 2.89
N MET A 77 8.78 -22.99 3.58
CA MET A 77 8.43 -21.59 3.29
C MET A 77 9.35 -20.55 3.96
N ARG A 78 10.46 -20.98 4.58
CA ARG A 78 11.33 -20.10 5.39
C ARG A 78 11.82 -18.87 4.63
N ASP A 79 12.34 -19.04 3.41
CA ASP A 79 12.92 -17.95 2.64
C ASP A 79 11.84 -16.94 2.23
N VAL A 80 10.66 -17.43 1.88
CA VAL A 80 9.47 -16.59 1.61
C VAL A 80 9.05 -15.81 2.84
N LEU A 81 9.02 -16.43 4.02
CA LEU A 81 8.65 -15.78 5.27
C LEU A 81 9.62 -14.67 5.63
N VAL A 82 10.93 -14.91 5.46
CA VAL A 82 11.98 -13.93 5.73
C VAL A 82 11.91 -12.77 4.75
N ALA A 83 11.89 -13.06 3.45
CA ALA A 83 11.92 -12.05 2.40
C ALA A 83 10.69 -11.11 2.43
N ASN A 84 9.54 -11.60 2.90
CA ASN A 84 8.28 -10.86 2.88
C ASN A 84 7.75 -10.48 4.27
N HIS A 85 8.52 -10.69 5.34
CA HIS A 85 8.10 -10.39 6.72
C HIS A 85 6.80 -11.09 7.14
N THR A 86 6.57 -12.28 6.62
CA THR A 86 5.31 -13.00 6.71
C THR A 86 5.08 -13.57 8.11
N LYS A 87 3.84 -13.50 8.59
CA LYS A 87 3.37 -14.17 9.81
C LYS A 87 2.61 -15.42 9.43
N VAL A 88 2.78 -16.51 10.20
CA VAL A 88 2.08 -17.77 9.98
C VAL A 88 1.24 -18.14 11.20
N PHE A 89 0.00 -18.53 10.97
CA PHE A 89 -0.94 -19.03 11.97
C PHE A 89 -1.44 -20.40 11.54
N VAL A 90 -1.15 -21.44 12.31
CA VAL A 90 -1.77 -22.75 12.14
C VAL A 90 -3.05 -22.78 12.97
N ILE A 91 -4.20 -22.85 12.30
CA ILE A 91 -5.51 -22.73 12.92
C ILE A 91 -6.19 -24.10 12.93
N ASN A 92 -6.13 -24.74 14.06
CA ASN A 92 -6.76 -26.02 14.31
C ASN A 92 -8.29 -25.88 14.40
N PRO A 93 -9.07 -26.94 14.16
CA PRO A 93 -10.48 -26.93 14.48
C PRO A 93 -10.70 -26.67 15.97
N VAL A 94 -11.72 -25.88 16.33
CA VAL A 94 -12.08 -25.61 17.73
C VAL A 94 -12.49 -26.89 18.44
N GLY A 95 -13.15 -27.83 17.75
CA GLY A 95 -13.48 -29.17 18.22
C GLY A 95 -12.59 -30.26 17.60
N GLU A 96 -13.11 -31.48 17.51
CA GLU A 96 -12.43 -32.58 16.82
C GLU A 96 -12.39 -32.40 15.29
N LYS A 97 -13.39 -31.69 14.74
CA LYS A 97 -13.53 -31.43 13.30
C LYS A 97 -13.94 -29.98 13.09
N TYR A 98 -13.64 -29.46 11.91
CA TYR A 98 -14.07 -28.12 11.52
C TYR A 98 -15.59 -28.01 11.49
N ASP A 99 -16.10 -26.99 12.16
CA ASP A 99 -17.50 -26.62 12.25
C ASP A 99 -17.76 -25.27 11.55
N LYS A 100 -18.85 -25.19 10.80
CA LYS A 100 -19.14 -24.01 9.97
C LYS A 100 -19.31 -22.72 10.76
N VAL A 101 -19.83 -22.80 11.99
CA VAL A 101 -20.11 -21.61 12.80
C VAL A 101 -18.94 -21.30 13.72
N ARG A 102 -18.53 -22.28 14.54
CA ARG A 102 -17.49 -22.08 15.55
C ARG A 102 -16.12 -21.73 14.94
N ASP A 103 -15.71 -22.45 13.90
CA ASP A 103 -14.43 -22.21 13.26
C ASP A 103 -14.47 -20.96 12.36
N PHE A 104 -15.65 -20.54 11.90
CA PHE A 104 -15.81 -19.26 11.24
C PHE A 104 -15.68 -18.08 12.21
N GLU A 105 -16.28 -18.15 13.41
CA GLU A 105 -16.06 -17.17 14.46
C GLU A 105 -14.58 -17.16 14.89
N GLY A 106 -13.95 -18.33 14.92
CA GLY A 106 -12.50 -18.47 15.13
C GLY A 106 -11.67 -17.73 14.08
N PHE A 107 -12.03 -17.88 12.79
CA PHE A 107 -11.41 -17.13 11.70
C PHE A 107 -11.49 -15.61 11.94
N LYS A 108 -12.68 -15.08 12.22
CA LYS A 108 -12.87 -13.64 12.47
C LYS A 108 -12.01 -13.14 13.64
N ALA A 109 -11.99 -13.90 14.73
CA ALA A 109 -11.20 -13.56 15.91
C ALA A 109 -9.70 -13.50 15.61
N VAL A 110 -9.16 -14.46 14.86
CA VAL A 110 -7.75 -14.49 14.46
C VAL A 110 -7.45 -13.38 13.46
N PHE A 111 -8.31 -13.19 12.46
CA PHE A 111 -8.14 -12.13 11.46
C PHE A 111 -8.07 -10.74 12.10
N ASN A 112 -8.98 -10.44 13.04
CA ASN A 112 -8.99 -9.16 13.76
C ASN A 112 -7.72 -8.92 14.60
N LYS A 113 -7.09 -9.99 15.09
CA LYS A 113 -5.80 -9.90 15.80
C LYS A 113 -4.62 -9.78 14.85
N ALA A 114 -4.64 -10.52 13.76
CA ALA A 114 -3.57 -10.51 12.75
C ALA A 114 -3.48 -9.18 11.99
N ARG A 115 -4.61 -8.52 11.77
CA ARG A 115 -4.73 -7.21 11.08
C ARG A 115 -3.97 -7.17 9.76
N SER A 116 -4.27 -8.10 8.87
CA SER A 116 -3.59 -8.19 7.58
C SER A 116 -4.47 -7.75 6.42
N GLY A 117 -3.97 -6.86 5.59
CA GLY A 117 -4.53 -6.54 4.27
C GLY A 117 -4.05 -7.50 3.18
N ASN A 118 -3.20 -8.46 3.51
CA ASN A 118 -2.64 -9.42 2.56
C ASN A 118 -2.73 -10.85 3.12
N LEU A 119 -3.97 -11.31 3.37
CA LEU A 119 -4.23 -12.64 3.91
C LEU A 119 -4.14 -13.71 2.83
N LYS A 120 -3.28 -14.70 3.04
CA LYS A 120 -3.19 -15.95 2.27
C LYS A 120 -3.71 -17.10 3.11
N VAL A 121 -4.51 -17.96 2.53
CA VAL A 121 -5.12 -19.08 3.25
C VAL A 121 -4.71 -20.40 2.62
N ILE A 122 -4.17 -21.30 3.44
CA ILE A 122 -3.80 -22.66 3.05
C ILE A 122 -4.71 -23.65 3.76
N GLY A 123 -5.26 -24.61 3.04
CA GLY A 123 -6.08 -25.68 3.59
C GLY A 123 -5.60 -27.06 3.15
N LEU A 124 -5.56 -28.02 4.07
CA LEU A 124 -5.19 -29.41 3.83
C LEU A 124 -6.36 -30.34 4.18
N GLY A 125 -6.78 -31.20 3.27
CA GLY A 125 -7.80 -32.23 3.51
C GLY A 125 -9.11 -31.69 4.11
N ASN A 126 -9.37 -31.93 5.41
CA ASN A 126 -10.54 -31.38 6.11
C ASN A 126 -10.47 -29.87 6.26
N GLY A 127 -9.29 -29.30 6.52
CA GLY A 127 -9.04 -27.86 6.52
C GLY A 127 -9.30 -27.24 5.14
N ALA A 128 -8.84 -27.89 4.06
CA ALA A 128 -9.15 -27.48 2.70
C ALA A 128 -10.66 -27.50 2.43
N THR A 129 -11.36 -28.50 2.95
CA THR A 129 -12.81 -28.59 2.84
C THR A 129 -13.50 -27.41 3.55
N PHE A 130 -13.03 -27.06 4.76
CA PHE A 130 -13.53 -25.88 5.49
C PHE A 130 -13.29 -24.59 4.70
N VAL A 131 -12.07 -24.39 4.20
CA VAL A 131 -11.74 -23.22 3.36
C VAL A 131 -12.68 -23.13 2.15
N ASN A 132 -12.84 -24.21 1.39
CA ASN A 132 -13.67 -24.25 0.18
C ASN A 132 -15.17 -24.06 0.46
N THR A 133 -15.67 -24.63 1.57
CA THR A 133 -17.12 -24.67 1.83
C THR A 133 -17.61 -23.54 2.72
N VAL A 134 -16.74 -22.88 3.44
CA VAL A 134 -17.05 -21.78 4.37
C VAL A 134 -16.35 -20.49 3.94
N LEU A 135 -15.04 -20.39 4.07
CA LEU A 135 -14.31 -19.13 3.88
C LEU A 135 -14.42 -18.58 2.45
N ALA A 136 -14.23 -19.44 1.44
CA ALA A 136 -14.34 -19.04 0.04
C ALA A 136 -15.80 -18.88 -0.44
N SER A 137 -16.76 -19.25 0.39
CA SER A 137 -18.18 -19.27 0.04
C SER A 137 -19.01 -18.21 0.77
N CYS A 138 -18.37 -17.27 1.46
CA CYS A 138 -19.01 -16.17 2.17
C CYS A 138 -18.16 -14.89 2.08
N ASP A 139 -18.55 -13.85 2.80
CA ASP A 139 -17.89 -12.53 2.79
C ASP A 139 -16.42 -12.57 3.22
N ALA A 140 -15.98 -13.63 3.94
CA ALA A 140 -14.58 -13.82 4.25
C ALA A 140 -13.68 -13.82 3.00
N ALA A 141 -14.20 -14.27 1.85
CA ALA A 141 -13.50 -14.22 0.57
C ALA A 141 -13.03 -12.80 0.20
N GLY A 142 -13.78 -11.77 0.60
CA GLY A 142 -13.42 -10.36 0.39
C GLY A 142 -12.18 -9.90 1.17
N HIS A 143 -11.76 -10.65 2.20
CA HIS A 143 -10.53 -10.37 2.96
C HIS A 143 -9.34 -11.22 2.52
N ILE A 144 -9.59 -12.28 1.73
CA ILE A 144 -8.56 -13.24 1.35
C ILE A 144 -7.96 -12.86 0.00
N ALA A 145 -6.64 -12.66 -0.02
CA ALA A 145 -5.90 -12.28 -1.21
C ALA A 145 -5.33 -13.49 -1.99
N GLY A 146 -5.54 -14.69 -1.51
CA GLY A 146 -5.17 -15.92 -2.21
C GLY A 146 -5.44 -17.18 -1.39
N ILE A 147 -5.81 -18.24 -2.07
CA ILE A 147 -6.14 -19.54 -1.46
C ILE A 147 -5.28 -20.63 -2.08
N LEU A 148 -4.70 -21.49 -1.25
CA LEU A 148 -4.14 -22.78 -1.62
C LEU A 148 -4.95 -23.88 -0.91
N THR A 149 -5.55 -24.79 -1.66
CA THR A 149 -6.19 -25.98 -1.08
C THR A 149 -5.68 -27.27 -1.67
N ILE A 150 -5.40 -28.24 -0.80
CA ILE A 150 -4.86 -29.56 -1.16
C ILE A 150 -5.80 -30.64 -0.65
N ASP A 151 -6.26 -31.54 -1.53
CA ASP A 151 -7.15 -32.67 -1.23
C ASP A 151 -8.48 -32.36 -0.52
N GLY A 152 -9.01 -31.15 -0.74
CA GLY A 152 -10.29 -30.72 -0.18
C GLY A 152 -11.50 -31.24 -0.95
N LYS A 153 -12.70 -31.07 -0.34
CA LYS A 153 -13.98 -31.24 -1.03
C LYS A 153 -14.43 -29.91 -1.64
N PRO A 154 -15.18 -29.96 -2.76
CA PRO A 154 -15.69 -28.75 -3.39
C PRO A 154 -16.72 -28.03 -2.51
N GLY A 155 -16.65 -26.69 -2.52
CA GLY A 155 -17.68 -25.82 -1.98
C GLY A 155 -18.86 -25.66 -2.95
N LYS A 156 -19.90 -24.98 -2.49
CA LYS A 156 -20.99 -24.50 -3.34
C LYS A 156 -20.60 -23.12 -3.85
N THR A 157 -20.90 -22.83 -5.12
CA THR A 157 -20.78 -21.47 -5.65
C THR A 157 -21.88 -20.60 -5.02
N PRO A 158 -21.58 -19.61 -4.19
CA PRO A 158 -22.59 -18.73 -3.61
C PRO A 158 -23.16 -17.78 -4.67
N ALA A 159 -24.37 -17.29 -4.43
CA ALA A 159 -25.04 -16.35 -5.33
C ALA A 159 -24.34 -14.98 -5.36
N GLN A 160 -23.69 -14.61 -4.26
CA GLN A 160 -22.83 -13.43 -4.13
C GLN A 160 -21.56 -13.84 -3.43
N SER A 161 -20.42 -13.69 -4.08
CA SER A 161 -19.13 -13.93 -3.47
C SER A 161 -18.06 -13.11 -4.15
N TRP A 162 -17.11 -12.72 -3.35
CA TRP A 162 -15.92 -12.06 -3.83
C TRP A 162 -15.05 -13.07 -4.59
N GLY A 163 -14.57 -12.68 -5.77
CA GLY A 163 -13.55 -13.45 -6.46
C GLY A 163 -12.28 -13.55 -5.63
N VAL A 164 -11.68 -14.73 -5.59
CA VAL A 164 -10.42 -14.99 -4.86
C VAL A 164 -9.49 -15.79 -5.77
N PRO A 165 -8.23 -15.35 -5.96
CA PRO A 165 -7.24 -16.16 -6.66
C PRO A 165 -7.01 -17.49 -5.92
N ALA A 166 -6.92 -18.58 -6.65
CA ALA A 166 -6.83 -19.88 -6.03
C ALA A 166 -5.82 -20.81 -6.73
N TYR A 167 -5.00 -21.49 -5.94
CA TYR A 167 -4.23 -22.66 -6.33
C TYR A 167 -4.88 -23.89 -5.72
N VAL A 168 -5.32 -24.81 -6.54
CA VAL A 168 -6.06 -25.98 -6.11
C VAL A 168 -5.28 -27.24 -6.52
N ALA A 169 -4.82 -28.03 -5.55
CA ALA A 169 -3.97 -29.19 -5.78
C ALA A 169 -4.60 -30.51 -5.27
N GLY A 170 -4.12 -31.61 -5.81
CA GLY A 170 -4.44 -32.96 -5.38
C GLY A 170 -5.55 -33.66 -6.16
N LYS A 171 -6.00 -34.82 -5.65
CA LYS A 171 -6.89 -35.76 -6.38
C LYS A 171 -8.24 -35.16 -6.82
N ASN A 172 -8.75 -34.15 -6.14
CA ASN A 172 -10.03 -33.54 -6.43
C ASN A 172 -9.88 -32.12 -7.00
N ALA A 173 -8.68 -31.73 -7.39
CA ALA A 173 -8.37 -30.35 -7.78
C ALA A 173 -9.34 -29.81 -8.83
N ALA A 174 -9.58 -30.52 -9.92
CA ALA A 174 -10.49 -30.10 -10.97
C ALA A 174 -11.96 -29.93 -10.50
N LYS A 175 -12.41 -30.75 -9.53
CA LYS A 175 -13.76 -30.58 -8.95
C LYS A 175 -13.86 -29.36 -8.06
N VAL A 176 -12.87 -29.16 -7.19
CA VAL A 176 -12.79 -28.02 -6.28
C VAL A 176 -12.68 -26.72 -7.05
N ALA A 177 -11.84 -26.68 -8.06
CA ALA A 177 -11.58 -25.48 -8.87
C ALA A 177 -12.83 -24.95 -9.60
N LYS A 178 -13.84 -25.78 -9.89
CA LYS A 178 -15.05 -25.35 -10.62
C LYS A 178 -15.75 -24.17 -9.95
N SER A 179 -15.84 -24.13 -8.63
CA SER A 179 -16.45 -23.01 -7.90
C SER A 179 -15.61 -21.74 -8.04
N TYR A 180 -14.30 -21.83 -7.88
CA TYR A 180 -13.38 -20.69 -8.05
C TYR A 180 -13.40 -20.15 -9.48
N ILE A 181 -13.31 -21.04 -10.48
CA ILE A 181 -13.37 -20.66 -11.91
C ILE A 181 -14.69 -19.95 -12.23
N SER A 182 -15.81 -20.46 -11.69
CA SER A 182 -17.13 -19.85 -11.90
C SER A 182 -17.22 -18.45 -11.29
N ILE A 183 -16.81 -18.30 -10.01
CA ILE A 183 -16.85 -17.01 -9.29
C ILE A 183 -15.92 -16.01 -9.95
N ASN A 184 -14.69 -16.42 -10.27
CA ASN A 184 -13.66 -15.59 -10.87
C ASN A 184 -13.90 -15.34 -12.38
N LYS A 185 -14.96 -15.94 -12.98
CA LYS A 185 -15.25 -15.86 -14.41
C LYS A 185 -14.04 -16.27 -15.27
N GLY A 186 -13.27 -17.23 -14.78
CA GLY A 186 -12.02 -17.68 -15.38
C GLY A 186 -12.24 -18.43 -16.69
N LYS A 187 -11.43 -18.14 -17.69
CA LYS A 187 -11.32 -18.88 -18.93
C LYS A 187 -9.97 -19.58 -18.99
N LYS A 188 -9.92 -20.79 -19.52
CA LYS A 188 -8.67 -21.53 -19.69
C LYS A 188 -7.71 -20.76 -20.58
N VAL A 189 -6.50 -20.51 -20.08
CA VAL A 189 -5.48 -19.73 -20.80
C VAL A 189 -4.49 -20.66 -21.48
N GLN A 190 -4.02 -21.64 -20.74
CA GLN A 190 -2.99 -22.56 -21.20
C GLN A 190 -3.17 -23.94 -20.55
N GLU A 191 -2.88 -25.01 -21.31
CA GLU A 191 -2.74 -26.35 -20.76
C GLU A 191 -1.29 -26.61 -20.38
N ASN A 192 -1.08 -27.20 -19.21
CA ASN A 192 0.24 -27.62 -18.74
C ASN A 192 1.30 -26.52 -18.77
N PHE A 193 0.92 -25.29 -18.40
CA PHE A 193 1.77 -24.11 -18.54
C PHE A 193 3.00 -24.10 -17.59
N ILE A 194 2.92 -24.77 -16.42
CA ILE A 194 4.05 -24.95 -15.51
C ILE A 194 4.65 -26.34 -15.67
N GLY A 195 3.80 -27.32 -15.96
CA GLY A 195 4.17 -28.72 -16.07
C GLY A 195 3.00 -29.58 -16.51
N LYS A 196 3.25 -30.86 -16.66
CA LYS A 196 2.22 -31.82 -17.05
C LYS A 196 1.11 -31.85 -15.98
N ASN A 197 -0.14 -31.78 -16.39
CA ASN A 197 -1.35 -31.80 -15.56
C ASN A 197 -1.56 -30.54 -14.69
N ILE A 198 -0.98 -29.40 -15.03
CA ILE A 198 -1.26 -28.13 -14.39
C ILE A 198 -1.94 -27.21 -15.41
N GLN A 199 -3.09 -26.63 -15.03
CA GLN A 199 -3.91 -25.78 -15.89
C GLN A 199 -4.18 -24.46 -15.21
N LYS A 200 -4.20 -23.36 -15.98
CA LYS A 200 -4.50 -22.01 -15.49
C LYS A 200 -5.75 -21.46 -16.14
N TYR A 201 -6.54 -20.74 -15.36
CA TYR A 201 -7.73 -20.03 -15.78
C TYR A 201 -7.59 -18.58 -15.34
N GLU A 202 -7.85 -17.63 -16.24
CA GLU A 202 -7.75 -16.20 -15.98
C GLU A 202 -9.03 -15.48 -16.39
N ASN A 203 -9.32 -14.39 -15.70
CA ASN A 203 -10.38 -13.46 -16.07
C ASN A 203 -9.79 -12.39 -17.01
N ALA A 204 -10.36 -12.21 -18.18
CA ALA A 204 -9.86 -11.25 -19.16
C ALA A 204 -9.93 -9.78 -18.70
N GLY A 205 -10.81 -9.45 -17.74
CA GLY A 205 -10.93 -8.10 -17.18
C GLY A 205 -10.21 -7.91 -15.84
N GLU A 206 -9.74 -9.01 -15.20
CA GLU A 206 -9.08 -8.99 -13.89
C GLU A 206 -8.12 -10.19 -13.80
N GLU A 207 -6.94 -10.04 -14.36
CA GLU A 207 -5.92 -11.10 -14.43
C GLU A 207 -5.45 -11.63 -13.06
N LEU A 208 -5.58 -10.81 -12.01
CA LEU A 208 -5.24 -11.23 -10.65
C LEU A 208 -6.20 -12.31 -10.10
N LEU A 209 -7.39 -12.45 -10.68
CA LEU A 209 -8.36 -13.50 -10.31
C LEU A 209 -8.03 -14.85 -10.97
N ALA A 210 -6.77 -15.23 -11.01
CA ALA A 210 -6.33 -16.49 -11.58
C ALA A 210 -6.74 -17.70 -10.73
N VAL A 211 -7.03 -18.82 -11.39
CA VAL A 211 -7.22 -20.14 -10.76
C VAL A 211 -6.27 -21.14 -11.39
N VAL A 212 -5.41 -21.74 -10.57
CA VAL A 212 -4.50 -22.80 -10.99
C VAL A 212 -5.03 -24.13 -10.48
N VAL A 213 -5.07 -25.11 -11.36
CA VAL A 213 -5.52 -26.48 -11.08
C VAL A 213 -4.33 -27.41 -11.25
N ASP A 214 -3.87 -27.99 -10.17
CA ASP A 214 -2.71 -28.89 -10.14
C ASP A 214 -3.15 -30.32 -9.82
N GLU A 215 -3.20 -31.16 -10.84
CA GLU A 215 -3.48 -32.60 -10.74
C GLU A 215 -2.19 -33.44 -10.85
N SER A 216 -1.02 -32.84 -10.65
CA SER A 216 0.25 -33.55 -10.66
C SER A 216 0.35 -34.51 -9.48
N ALA A 217 0.68 -35.75 -9.77
CA ALA A 217 0.84 -36.78 -8.74
C ALA A 217 2.24 -36.74 -8.12
N GLY A 218 2.30 -36.85 -6.79
CA GLY A 218 3.56 -37.05 -6.06
C GLY A 218 4.37 -35.78 -5.79
N ALA A 219 3.81 -34.57 -6.03
CA ALA A 219 4.44 -33.32 -5.62
C ALA A 219 4.46 -33.22 -4.08
N SER A 220 5.58 -32.77 -3.51
CA SER A 220 5.71 -32.43 -2.09
C SER A 220 4.92 -31.17 -1.72
N LEU A 221 4.68 -30.93 -0.42
CA LEU A 221 4.06 -29.69 0.04
C LEU A 221 4.91 -28.47 -0.34
N ALA A 222 6.23 -28.58 -0.26
CA ALA A 222 7.16 -27.54 -0.67
C ALA A 222 6.99 -27.16 -2.15
N GLU A 223 7.01 -28.15 -3.05
CA GLU A 223 6.84 -27.90 -4.49
C GLU A 223 5.47 -27.30 -4.84
N ILE A 224 4.41 -27.72 -4.13
CA ILE A 224 3.06 -27.15 -4.31
C ILE A 224 3.02 -25.72 -3.81
N PHE A 225 3.64 -25.45 -2.65
CA PHE A 225 3.69 -24.11 -2.07
C PHE A 225 4.47 -23.15 -2.95
N ASP A 226 5.64 -23.53 -3.45
CA ASP A 226 6.45 -22.69 -4.33
C ASP A 226 5.66 -22.27 -5.57
N ARG A 227 5.00 -23.24 -6.22
CA ARG A 227 4.13 -22.93 -7.37
C ARG A 227 2.93 -22.05 -7.01
N ALA A 228 2.30 -22.31 -5.85
CA ALA A 228 1.19 -21.48 -5.37
C ALA A 228 1.66 -20.06 -4.99
N TRP A 229 2.87 -19.95 -4.45
CA TRP A 229 3.49 -18.65 -4.17
C TRP A 229 3.70 -17.87 -5.45
N ASP A 230 4.36 -18.45 -6.44
CA ASP A 230 4.70 -17.78 -7.69
C ASP A 230 3.47 -17.40 -8.52
N GLU A 231 2.47 -18.28 -8.58
CA GLU A 231 1.32 -18.09 -9.46
C GLU A 231 0.14 -17.36 -8.82
N VAL A 232 0.04 -17.34 -7.48
CA VAL A 232 -1.11 -16.80 -6.78
C VAL A 232 -0.71 -15.85 -5.65
N PHE A 233 0.14 -16.28 -4.71
CA PHE A 233 0.33 -15.57 -3.46
C PHE A 233 1.19 -14.32 -3.57
N SER A 234 2.25 -14.36 -4.38
CA SER A 234 3.16 -13.24 -4.57
C SER A 234 2.58 -12.10 -5.42
N ARG A 235 1.48 -12.34 -6.13
CA ARG A 235 1.01 -11.45 -7.20
C ARG A 235 0.05 -10.35 -6.75
N ASN A 236 -0.52 -10.46 -5.57
CA ASN A 236 -1.59 -9.57 -5.16
C ASN A 236 -1.70 -9.41 -3.65
N PHE A 237 -2.41 -8.37 -3.26
CA PHE A 237 -2.95 -8.16 -1.91
C PHE A 237 -4.39 -7.63 -2.02
N ARG A 238 -5.09 -7.60 -0.89
CA ARG A 238 -6.47 -7.11 -0.85
C ARG A 238 -6.59 -6.07 0.27
N PHE A 239 -6.26 -4.85 -0.06
CA PHE A 239 -6.24 -3.76 0.89
C PHE A 239 -6.52 -2.44 0.17
N ASN A 240 -7.61 -1.79 0.49
CA ASN A 240 -8.02 -0.57 -0.18
C ASN A 240 -8.50 0.54 0.77
N ASN A 241 -8.53 0.29 2.09
CA ASN A 241 -8.86 1.30 3.07
C ASN A 241 -8.41 0.91 4.49
N TYR A 242 -8.47 1.89 5.40
CA TYR A 242 -7.96 1.77 6.76
C TYR A 242 -8.58 0.65 7.59
N LYS A 243 -9.88 0.39 7.47
CA LYS A 243 -10.59 -0.62 8.29
C LYS A 243 -10.64 -2.01 7.67
N HIS A 244 -10.08 -2.18 6.51
CA HIS A 244 -10.04 -3.46 5.83
C HIS A 244 -9.36 -4.58 6.63
N THR A 245 -8.52 -4.25 7.59
CA THR A 245 -7.81 -5.20 8.45
C THR A 245 -8.66 -5.73 9.61
N HIS A 246 -9.95 -5.40 9.66
CA HIS A 246 -10.88 -5.90 10.66
C HIS A 246 -12.07 -6.58 9.98
N TYR A 247 -12.45 -7.74 10.51
CA TYR A 247 -13.68 -8.40 10.11
C TYR A 247 -14.85 -7.79 10.90
N ASP A 248 -15.45 -6.77 10.34
CA ASP A 248 -16.64 -6.14 10.87
C ASP A 248 -17.61 -5.93 9.70
N GLY A 249 -18.64 -6.79 9.63
CA GLY A 249 -19.58 -6.80 8.51
C GLY A 249 -20.31 -5.47 8.26
N ALA A 250 -20.37 -4.58 9.26
CA ALA A 250 -20.97 -3.26 9.10
C ALA A 250 -20.05 -2.27 8.37
N ASP A 251 -18.75 -2.51 8.35
CA ASP A 251 -17.77 -1.56 7.83
C ASP A 251 -17.44 -1.74 6.34
N TYR A 252 -17.84 -2.85 5.74
CA TYR A 252 -17.48 -3.17 4.35
C TYR A 252 -18.04 -2.19 3.33
N GLY A 253 -19.30 -1.80 3.46
CA GLY A 253 -19.96 -0.88 2.53
C GLY A 253 -19.56 0.59 2.70
N GLU A 254 -18.86 0.93 3.78
CA GLU A 254 -18.56 2.32 4.13
C GLU A 254 -17.18 2.80 3.65
N TYR A 255 -16.30 1.88 3.26
CA TYR A 255 -14.89 2.19 2.99
C TYR A 255 -14.46 1.94 1.55
N GLY A 256 -15.38 1.61 0.69
CA GLY A 256 -15.14 1.34 -0.71
C GLY A 256 -14.92 -0.15 -1.02
N PRO A 257 -14.67 -0.47 -2.27
CA PRO A 257 -14.60 -1.84 -2.77
C PRO A 257 -13.38 -2.61 -2.24
N TYR A 258 -13.57 -3.89 -2.03
CA TYR A 258 -12.51 -4.86 -1.69
C TYR A 258 -11.88 -5.39 -2.97
N GLU A 259 -11.07 -4.59 -3.61
CA GLU A 259 -10.40 -4.99 -4.83
C GLU A 259 -9.11 -5.73 -4.55
N LEU A 260 -8.77 -6.64 -5.44
CA LEU A 260 -7.41 -7.16 -5.53
C LEU A 260 -6.51 -6.10 -6.14
N GLU A 261 -5.41 -5.84 -5.48
CA GLU A 261 -4.38 -4.95 -5.97
C GLU A 261 -3.12 -5.75 -6.31
N PRO A 262 -2.37 -5.36 -7.34
CA PRO A 262 -1.12 -6.03 -7.64
C PRO A 262 -0.13 -5.84 -6.51
N TYR A 263 0.46 -6.93 -6.02
CA TYR A 263 1.59 -6.86 -5.10
C TYR A 263 2.84 -6.42 -5.86
N ILE A 264 3.49 -5.40 -5.34
CA ILE A 264 4.58 -4.78 -6.08
C ILE A 264 5.89 -5.49 -5.79
N VAL A 265 6.34 -6.22 -6.79
CA VAL A 265 7.71 -6.75 -6.86
C VAL A 265 8.49 -5.76 -7.73
N TYR A 266 9.23 -4.86 -7.10
CA TYR A 266 9.88 -3.74 -7.78
C TYR A 266 10.83 -4.19 -8.91
N GLU A 267 11.44 -5.36 -8.80
CA GLU A 267 12.30 -5.94 -9.84
C GLU A 267 11.53 -6.20 -11.15
N THR A 268 10.26 -6.61 -11.06
CA THR A 268 9.43 -6.85 -12.26
C THR A 268 9.08 -5.56 -13.00
N LEU A 269 9.23 -4.42 -12.33
CA LEU A 269 9.08 -3.09 -12.90
C LEU A 269 10.41 -2.54 -13.48
N GLY A 270 11.46 -3.35 -13.48
CA GLY A 270 12.80 -2.91 -13.88
C GLY A 270 13.43 -1.90 -12.93
N LEU A 271 13.02 -1.94 -11.65
CA LEU A 271 13.57 -1.07 -10.62
C LEU A 271 14.64 -1.80 -9.81
N LYS A 272 15.60 -1.05 -9.31
CA LYS A 272 16.52 -1.42 -8.24
C LYS A 272 16.06 -0.82 -6.93
N ARG A 273 16.44 -1.42 -5.82
CA ARG A 273 16.16 -0.91 -4.47
C ARG A 273 17.41 -0.91 -3.61
N GLU A 274 17.59 0.15 -2.86
CA GLU A 274 18.52 0.19 -1.73
C GLU A 274 17.77 0.56 -0.46
N ILE A 275 18.13 -0.08 0.65
CA ILE A 275 17.61 0.22 1.97
C ILE A 275 18.76 0.87 2.75
N VAL A 276 18.59 2.13 3.10
CA VAL A 276 19.60 2.88 3.85
C VAL A 276 19.18 2.95 5.31
N VAL A 277 19.94 2.28 6.17
CA VAL A 277 19.80 2.32 7.63
C VAL A 277 20.95 3.11 8.21
N MET A 278 20.65 4.12 9.00
CA MET A 278 21.65 4.98 9.62
C MET A 278 21.57 4.91 11.13
N GLU A 279 22.73 5.06 11.79
CA GLU A 279 22.71 5.46 13.20
C GLU A 279 22.01 6.81 13.30
N GLN A 280 21.12 6.96 14.29
CA GLN A 280 20.34 8.16 14.43
C GLN A 280 21.24 9.39 14.58
N LYS A 281 21.16 10.26 13.59
CA LYS A 281 21.66 11.64 13.67
C LYS A 281 20.46 12.56 13.82
N LYS A 282 20.55 13.51 14.76
CA LYS A 282 19.48 14.49 14.97
C LYS A 282 19.06 15.13 13.65
N GLY A 283 17.77 15.03 13.33
CA GLY A 283 17.16 15.63 12.15
C GLY A 283 17.24 14.81 10.87
N LEU A 284 17.82 13.60 10.89
CA LEU A 284 17.77 12.65 9.77
C LEU A 284 16.83 11.49 10.09
N PRO A 285 16.18 10.88 9.08
CA PRO A 285 15.52 9.60 9.28
C PRO A 285 16.58 8.53 9.56
N TRP A 286 16.22 7.56 10.39
CA TRP A 286 17.09 6.41 10.65
C TRP A 286 17.02 5.37 9.55
N LEU A 287 15.99 5.45 8.69
CA LEU A 287 15.71 4.51 7.61
C LEU A 287 15.10 5.27 6.43
N TRP A 288 15.54 4.94 5.21
CA TRP A 288 14.81 5.24 3.98
C TRP A 288 15.05 4.18 2.92
N TYR A 289 14.12 4.09 1.99
CA TYR A 289 14.20 3.25 0.80
C TYR A 289 14.46 4.11 -0.42
N GLU A 290 15.36 3.66 -1.27
CA GLU A 290 15.65 4.24 -2.58
C GLU A 290 15.20 3.24 -3.64
N TYR A 291 14.41 3.68 -4.64
CA TYR A 291 14.02 2.87 -5.78
C TYR A 291 14.34 3.63 -7.06
N TRP A 292 14.94 2.96 -8.04
CA TRP A 292 15.28 3.60 -9.31
C TRP A 292 15.33 2.61 -10.47
N PRO A 293 14.99 3.06 -11.70
CA PRO A 293 15.32 2.31 -12.90
C PRO A 293 16.83 2.21 -13.08
N GLN A 294 17.33 0.99 -13.28
CA GLN A 294 18.78 0.73 -13.28
C GLN A 294 19.53 1.58 -14.32
N GLU A 295 19.01 1.64 -15.54
CA GLU A 295 19.64 2.38 -16.65
C GLU A 295 19.70 3.90 -16.43
N LEU A 296 18.85 4.46 -15.54
CA LEU A 296 18.90 5.89 -15.24
C LEU A 296 20.13 6.27 -14.43
N ILE A 297 20.51 5.43 -13.49
CA ILE A 297 21.66 5.68 -12.62
C ILE A 297 22.98 5.29 -13.31
N GLU A 298 22.92 4.26 -14.19
CA GLU A 298 24.12 3.76 -14.88
C GLU A 298 24.41 4.52 -16.19
N GLY A 299 23.43 5.20 -16.80
CA GLY A 299 23.60 5.75 -18.15
C GLY A 299 22.94 7.11 -18.41
N ALA A 300 22.12 7.65 -17.50
CA ALA A 300 21.49 8.94 -17.72
C ALA A 300 22.50 10.09 -17.56
N PRO A 301 22.32 11.20 -18.29
CA PRO A 301 23.08 12.43 -18.05
C PRO A 301 22.88 12.99 -16.65
N ASP A 302 23.86 13.75 -16.15
CA ASP A 302 23.72 14.48 -14.91
C ASP A 302 22.50 15.42 -14.94
N ALA A 303 21.83 15.58 -13.80
CA ALA A 303 20.67 16.43 -13.60
C ALA A 303 19.51 16.15 -14.61
N SER A 304 19.26 14.88 -14.94
CA SER A 304 18.22 14.49 -15.91
C SER A 304 17.06 13.67 -15.32
N VAL A 305 17.25 13.07 -14.13
CA VAL A 305 16.29 12.14 -13.52
C VAL A 305 15.45 12.82 -12.45
N PRO A 306 14.10 12.89 -12.61
CA PRO A 306 13.23 13.45 -11.59
C PRO A 306 13.25 12.66 -10.28
N VAL A 307 12.91 13.31 -9.16
CA VAL A 307 12.86 12.70 -7.84
C VAL A 307 11.47 12.82 -7.24
N MET A 308 10.92 11.69 -6.78
CA MET A 308 9.68 11.63 -6.01
C MET A 308 9.99 11.26 -4.56
N VAL A 309 9.67 12.17 -3.65
CA VAL A 309 9.70 11.91 -2.19
C VAL A 309 8.34 11.38 -1.77
N LEU A 310 8.31 10.21 -1.16
CA LEU A 310 7.10 9.63 -0.58
C LEU A 310 7.15 9.70 0.95
N LEU A 311 5.97 9.89 1.57
CA LEU A 311 5.81 10.01 3.02
C LEU A 311 4.62 9.17 3.49
N HIS A 312 4.87 8.18 4.31
CA HIS A 312 3.84 7.25 4.78
C HIS A 312 2.85 7.87 5.76
N GLY A 313 1.70 7.24 5.90
CA GLY A 313 0.65 7.60 6.86
C GLY A 313 1.06 7.33 8.31
N ASN A 314 0.25 7.86 9.26
CA ASN A 314 0.50 7.65 10.68
C ASN A 314 0.49 6.15 11.01
N THR A 315 1.51 5.68 11.72
CA THR A 315 1.72 4.27 12.12
C THR A 315 1.97 3.28 10.98
N ASN A 316 2.07 3.76 9.74
CA ASN A 316 2.58 2.99 8.62
C ASN A 316 4.11 3.02 8.61
N ASP A 317 4.69 2.45 7.59
CA ASP A 317 6.12 2.39 7.35
C ASP A 317 6.45 2.76 5.89
N PRO A 318 7.72 3.09 5.58
CA PRO A 318 8.15 3.48 4.24
C PRO A 318 7.82 2.44 3.17
N ARG A 319 8.07 1.16 3.45
CA ARG A 319 7.81 0.08 2.51
C ARG A 319 6.33 -0.01 2.14
N THR A 320 5.43 0.07 3.13
CA THR A 320 3.97 0.07 2.88
C THR A 320 3.57 1.22 1.97
N GLN A 321 4.09 2.41 2.18
CA GLN A 321 3.77 3.55 1.31
C GLN A 321 4.30 3.34 -0.11
N ALA A 322 5.53 2.90 -0.27
CA ALA A 322 6.11 2.63 -1.58
C ALA A 322 5.28 1.59 -2.36
N GLU A 323 4.97 0.46 -1.72
CA GLU A 323 4.28 -0.66 -2.35
C GLU A 323 2.78 -0.43 -2.61
N THR A 324 2.11 0.48 -1.87
CA THR A 324 0.65 0.68 -1.98
C THR A 324 0.24 1.99 -2.63
N SER A 325 1.15 2.93 -2.82
CA SER A 325 0.82 4.25 -3.36
C SER A 325 0.60 4.28 -4.88
N GLY A 326 1.09 3.27 -5.61
CA GLY A 326 1.11 3.25 -7.07
C GLY A 326 2.33 3.93 -7.70
N PHE A 327 3.15 4.62 -6.92
CA PHE A 327 4.29 5.35 -7.48
C PHE A 327 5.44 4.46 -7.96
N LEU A 328 5.60 3.24 -7.45
CA LEU A 328 6.58 2.32 -8.00
C LEU A 328 6.20 1.88 -9.43
N GLN A 329 4.90 1.61 -9.69
CA GLN A 329 4.43 1.30 -11.04
C GLN A 329 4.66 2.47 -11.99
N VAL A 330 4.37 3.70 -11.53
CA VAL A 330 4.61 4.91 -12.32
C VAL A 330 6.10 5.13 -12.54
N ALA A 331 6.94 4.95 -11.52
CA ALA A 331 8.39 5.07 -11.65
C ALA A 331 8.99 4.06 -12.64
N GLY A 332 8.50 2.82 -12.63
CA GLY A 332 8.89 1.80 -13.60
C GLY A 332 8.52 2.18 -15.05
N LYS A 333 7.40 2.88 -15.25
CA LYS A 333 6.91 3.30 -16.57
C LYS A 333 7.51 4.63 -17.04
N GLU A 334 7.49 5.64 -16.17
CA GLU A 334 7.82 7.04 -16.48
C GLU A 334 9.29 7.39 -16.18
N ARG A 335 9.99 6.45 -15.56
CA ARG A 335 11.44 6.47 -15.35
C ARG A 335 11.94 7.62 -14.49
N PHE A 336 11.64 7.58 -13.18
CA PHE A 336 12.12 8.52 -12.17
C PHE A 336 12.60 7.81 -10.89
N PHE A 337 13.34 8.52 -10.06
CA PHE A 337 13.83 8.05 -8.77
C PHE A 337 12.77 8.25 -7.68
N VAL A 338 12.60 7.26 -6.81
CA VAL A 338 11.71 7.33 -5.65
C VAL A 338 12.52 7.20 -4.38
N VAL A 339 12.30 8.09 -3.42
CA VAL A 339 12.80 7.98 -2.06
C VAL A 339 11.63 7.99 -1.07
N GLU A 340 11.60 6.99 -0.20
CA GLU A 340 10.60 6.84 0.86
C GLU A 340 11.28 6.84 2.22
N MET A 341 10.84 7.72 3.14
CA MET A 341 11.55 7.99 4.40
C MET A 341 10.72 7.60 5.62
N GLU A 342 11.40 7.03 6.65
CA GLU A 342 10.81 6.91 7.99
C GLU A 342 10.88 8.25 8.71
N TRP A 343 9.84 9.04 8.57
CA TRP A 343 9.79 10.42 9.05
C TRP A 343 9.17 10.59 10.44
N GLN A 344 8.41 9.60 10.93
CA GLN A 344 7.69 9.71 12.21
C GLN A 344 8.55 9.42 13.43
N GLY A 345 9.66 8.75 13.26
CA GLY A 345 10.48 8.27 14.36
C GLY A 345 9.87 7.05 15.07
N ARG A 346 10.58 6.54 16.06
CA ARG A 346 10.21 5.39 16.90
C ARG A 346 10.44 5.70 18.35
N LYS A 347 10.15 4.72 19.23
CA LYS A 347 10.40 4.82 20.66
C LYS A 347 11.81 5.32 20.98
N ASP A 348 12.81 4.83 20.22
CA ASP A 348 14.22 5.13 20.43
C ASP A 348 14.79 6.14 19.41
N TYR A 349 13.95 6.64 18.48
CA TYR A 349 14.35 7.54 17.41
C TYR A 349 13.40 8.74 17.32
N ALA A 350 13.95 9.95 17.35
CA ALA A 350 13.16 11.16 17.20
C ALA A 350 12.54 11.27 15.80
N PRO A 351 11.37 11.89 15.66
CA PRO A 351 10.82 12.23 14.35
C PRO A 351 11.80 13.07 13.54
N MET A 352 11.83 12.83 12.24
CA MET A 352 12.57 13.66 11.29
C MET A 352 11.86 15.02 11.15
N GLY A 353 12.61 16.10 11.24
CA GLY A 353 12.09 17.43 10.92
C GLY A 353 12.07 17.69 9.41
N TYR A 354 11.44 18.79 8.98
CA TYR A 354 11.41 19.17 7.55
C TYR A 354 12.81 19.41 6.97
N ASP A 355 13.77 19.87 7.79
CA ASP A 355 15.18 19.98 7.39
C ASP A 355 15.80 18.62 7.09
N GLY A 356 15.28 17.54 7.68
CA GLY A 356 15.74 16.18 7.41
C GLY A 356 15.45 15.73 5.98
N VAL A 357 14.30 16.10 5.41
CA VAL A 357 13.97 15.84 4.01
C VAL A 357 14.97 16.51 3.08
N GLU A 358 15.24 17.81 3.31
CA GLU A 358 16.25 18.55 2.54
C GLU A 358 17.62 17.91 2.62
N ARG A 359 18.00 17.45 3.80
CA ARG A 359 19.30 16.82 4.01
C ARG A 359 19.41 15.44 3.34
N VAL A 360 18.36 14.62 3.34
CA VAL A 360 18.34 13.38 2.57
C VAL A 360 18.45 13.67 1.08
N LEU A 361 17.72 14.66 0.57
CA LEU A 361 17.83 15.07 -0.83
C LEU A 361 19.26 15.53 -1.19
N GLN A 362 19.94 16.26 -0.31
CA GLN A 362 21.36 16.63 -0.51
C GLN A 362 22.26 15.38 -0.60
N ILE A 363 22.10 14.43 0.32
CA ILE A 363 22.84 13.15 0.30
C ILE A 363 22.60 12.41 -1.02
N LEU A 364 21.34 12.35 -1.48
CA LEU A 364 20.99 11.68 -2.73
C LEU A 364 21.60 12.38 -3.95
N MET A 365 21.55 13.71 -4.02
CA MET A 365 22.15 14.49 -5.12
C MET A 365 23.69 14.35 -5.17
N GLU A 366 24.33 14.21 -4.01
CA GLU A 366 25.78 13.91 -3.94
C GLU A 366 26.08 12.48 -4.38
N LYS A 367 25.21 11.51 -4.02
CA LYS A 367 25.37 10.09 -4.35
C LYS A 367 25.06 9.80 -5.82
N TYR A 368 24.08 10.48 -6.38
CA TYR A 368 23.54 10.27 -7.72
C TYR A 368 23.50 11.59 -8.51
N PRO A 369 24.58 11.97 -9.21
CA PRO A 369 24.63 13.21 -10.00
C PRO A 369 23.55 13.31 -11.08
N GLN A 370 22.98 12.17 -11.51
CA GLN A 370 21.91 12.09 -12.50
C GLN A 370 20.58 12.70 -12.01
N LEU A 371 20.39 12.83 -10.69
CA LEU A 371 19.14 13.37 -10.15
C LEU A 371 19.01 14.85 -10.49
N ASP A 372 17.81 15.24 -10.92
CA ASP A 372 17.50 16.59 -11.37
C ASP A 372 16.97 17.47 -10.22
N PRO A 373 17.76 18.42 -9.73
CA PRO A 373 17.34 19.31 -8.66
C PRO A 373 16.19 20.26 -9.06
N SER A 374 15.86 20.37 -10.34
CA SER A 374 14.74 21.15 -10.82
C SER A 374 13.41 20.40 -10.79
N ARG A 375 13.43 19.08 -10.74
CA ARG A 375 12.25 18.21 -10.79
C ARG A 375 12.14 17.33 -9.56
N ILE A 376 11.99 17.96 -8.41
CA ILE A 376 11.77 17.31 -7.11
C ILE A 376 10.31 17.50 -6.73
N TYR A 377 9.65 16.39 -6.39
CA TYR A 377 8.25 16.34 -6.01
C TYR A 377 8.07 15.63 -4.69
N ALA A 378 6.98 15.91 -3.96
CA ALA A 378 6.67 15.20 -2.72
C ALA A 378 5.20 14.77 -2.67
N GLN A 379 4.97 13.57 -2.16
CA GLN A 379 3.65 13.01 -1.97
C GLN A 379 3.57 12.26 -0.63
N GLY A 380 2.37 12.14 -0.08
CA GLY A 380 2.15 11.31 1.11
C GLY A 380 0.71 10.85 1.26
N LEU A 381 0.51 9.94 2.24
CA LEU A 381 -0.80 9.46 2.66
C LEU A 381 -1.12 10.01 4.06
N SER A 382 -2.35 10.51 4.30
CA SER A 382 -2.82 10.87 5.65
C SER A 382 -1.86 11.84 6.36
N ALA A 383 -1.25 11.46 7.47
CA ALA A 383 -0.22 12.25 8.14
C ALA A 383 0.97 12.58 7.22
N GLY A 384 1.33 11.68 6.30
CA GLY A 384 2.32 11.94 5.26
C GLY A 384 1.85 12.99 4.26
N ALA A 385 0.57 12.99 3.88
CA ALA A 385 -0.01 14.01 3.01
C ALA A 385 0.00 15.40 3.69
N ILE A 386 -0.33 15.46 4.99
CA ILE A 386 -0.22 16.69 5.78
C ILE A 386 1.23 17.19 5.80
N THR A 387 2.18 16.27 5.96
CA THR A 387 3.62 16.58 5.96
C THR A 387 4.10 17.04 4.59
N ALA A 388 3.68 16.39 3.49
CA ALA A 388 4.00 16.83 2.13
C ALA A 388 3.42 18.22 1.83
N THR A 389 2.17 18.47 2.25
CA THR A 389 1.53 19.79 2.17
C THR A 389 2.34 20.85 2.92
N ALA A 390 2.78 20.54 4.14
CA ALA A 390 3.61 21.46 4.93
C ALA A 390 5.01 21.67 4.30
N LEU A 391 5.62 20.65 3.71
CA LEU A 391 6.89 20.76 2.98
C LEU A 391 6.77 21.71 1.79
N GLY A 392 5.69 21.65 1.01
CA GLY A 392 5.42 22.59 -0.08
C GLY A 392 5.30 24.03 0.38
N ILE A 393 5.02 24.28 1.67
CA ILE A 393 4.98 25.60 2.27
C ILE A 393 6.35 25.98 2.84
N CYS A 394 6.87 25.16 3.77
CA CYS A 394 8.09 25.47 4.52
C CYS A 394 9.36 25.36 3.68
N LYS A 395 9.35 24.50 2.67
CA LYS A 395 10.47 24.18 1.78
C LYS A 395 10.08 24.35 0.30
N SER A 396 9.18 25.32 0.04
CA SER A 396 8.68 25.59 -1.32
C SER A 396 9.78 25.71 -2.38
N TYR A 397 10.94 26.19 -1.98
CA TYR A 397 12.11 26.35 -2.86
C TYR A 397 12.74 25.02 -3.32
N LEU A 398 12.41 23.90 -2.68
CA LEU A 398 12.91 22.57 -3.07
C LEU A 398 11.99 21.89 -4.09
N PHE A 399 10.67 22.07 -3.95
CA PHE A 399 9.70 21.25 -4.67
C PHE A 399 9.06 22.03 -5.82
N ALA A 400 8.99 21.43 -7.01
CA ALA A 400 8.20 21.95 -8.12
C ALA A 400 6.70 21.71 -7.90
N ALA A 401 6.35 20.54 -7.34
CA ALA A 401 4.98 20.23 -6.95
C ALA A 401 4.94 19.34 -5.71
N VAL A 402 3.84 19.43 -4.96
CA VAL A 402 3.56 18.55 -3.81
C VAL A 402 2.10 18.12 -3.81
N GLY A 403 1.81 16.98 -3.14
CA GLY A 403 0.42 16.50 -3.04
C GLY A 403 0.23 15.40 -2.03
N GLY A 404 -0.98 14.87 -1.96
CA GLY A 404 -1.26 13.79 -1.03
C GLY A 404 -2.63 13.16 -1.19
N TYR A 405 -2.76 11.99 -0.57
CA TYR A 405 -3.99 11.25 -0.39
C TYR A 405 -4.50 11.43 1.03
N GLY A 406 -5.78 11.76 1.17
CA GLY A 406 -6.44 11.75 2.48
C GLY A 406 -5.79 12.66 3.53
N GLY A 407 -5.32 13.86 3.16
CA GLY A 407 -4.71 14.81 4.07
C GLY A 407 -4.79 16.24 3.57
N GLY A 408 -4.98 17.18 4.50
CA GLY A 408 -5.11 18.60 4.22
C GLY A 408 -4.40 19.44 5.30
N ILE A 409 -4.88 20.66 5.56
CA ILE A 409 -4.38 21.55 6.63
C ILE A 409 -5.43 21.66 7.73
N TYR A 410 -5.04 21.41 8.97
CA TYR A 410 -5.92 21.52 10.13
C TYR A 410 -5.73 22.86 10.85
N THR A 411 -6.82 23.61 11.09
CA THR A 411 -6.81 24.97 11.67
C THR A 411 -7.12 25.04 13.17
N GLY A 412 -7.14 23.95 13.91
CA GLY A 412 -7.58 23.95 15.31
C GLY A 412 -6.51 23.48 16.31
N ALA A 413 -6.44 24.15 17.46
CA ALA A 413 -5.59 23.80 18.59
C ALA A 413 -5.85 22.40 19.19
N LYS A 414 -6.87 21.69 18.73
CA LYS A 414 -7.29 20.38 19.26
C LYS A 414 -6.55 19.18 18.65
N THR A 415 -5.71 19.40 17.66
CA THR A 415 -5.02 18.34 16.94
C THR A 415 -3.56 18.25 17.33
N GLY A 416 -3.26 17.95 18.59
CA GLY A 416 -1.90 17.92 19.15
C GLY A 416 -0.84 17.14 18.35
N ARG A 417 -1.25 16.21 17.47
CA ARG A 417 -0.38 15.51 16.51
C ARG A 417 -0.06 16.31 15.24
N PHE A 418 -0.91 17.25 14.87
CA PHE A 418 -0.80 18.02 13.61
C PHE A 418 -0.56 19.51 13.86
N SER A 419 -0.46 19.93 15.12
CA SER A 419 -0.18 21.31 15.52
C SER A 419 1.10 21.87 14.89
N ASN A 420 2.08 21.00 14.60
CA ASN A 420 3.32 21.41 13.95
C ASN A 420 3.12 21.95 12.53
N CYS A 421 2.10 21.48 11.81
CA CYS A 421 1.77 22.01 10.47
C CYS A 421 1.31 23.47 10.55
N HIS A 422 0.65 23.87 11.64
CA HIS A 422 0.17 25.25 11.86
C HIS A 422 1.25 26.20 12.34
N ALA A 423 2.08 25.78 13.29
CA ALA A 423 3.20 26.56 13.76
C ALA A 423 4.16 26.92 12.61
N LEU A 424 4.32 25.98 11.67
CA LEU A 424 5.15 26.14 10.49
C LEU A 424 4.50 27.02 9.42
N TRP A 425 3.16 27.06 9.32
CA TRP A 425 2.44 27.92 8.41
C TRP A 425 2.75 29.41 8.65
N GLY A 426 2.56 29.91 9.87
CA GLY A 426 2.87 31.29 10.22
C GLY A 426 4.33 31.68 10.00
N ASP A 427 5.26 30.77 10.25
CA ASP A 427 6.70 30.95 10.02
C ASP A 427 7.09 30.87 8.53
N ALA A 428 6.47 29.98 7.77
CA ALA A 428 6.81 29.77 6.37
C ALA A 428 6.47 30.97 5.51
N THR A 429 5.30 31.60 5.73
CA THR A 429 4.84 32.72 4.93
C THR A 429 5.57 34.03 5.22
N GLN A 430 6.00 34.25 6.47
CA GLN A 430 6.56 35.53 6.90
C GLN A 430 8.09 35.60 6.87
N LYS A 431 8.80 34.50 7.07
CA LYS A 431 10.25 34.51 7.31
C LYS A 431 11.10 33.84 6.25
N ARG A 432 10.55 32.99 5.38
CA ARG A 432 11.36 32.13 4.50
C ARG A 432 11.20 32.37 3.01
N GLY A 433 10.46 33.38 2.60
CA GLY A 433 10.28 33.71 1.19
C GLY A 433 9.62 32.55 0.43
N PHE A 434 8.33 32.32 0.69
CA PHE A 434 7.56 31.36 -0.10
C PHE A 434 7.72 31.65 -1.59
N VAL A 435 7.92 30.61 -2.37
CA VAL A 435 7.91 30.65 -3.83
C VAL A 435 6.78 29.77 -4.35
N GLU A 436 6.20 30.11 -5.47
CA GLU A 436 5.08 29.36 -6.06
C GLU A 436 5.39 27.87 -6.15
N VAL A 437 4.40 27.04 -5.82
CA VAL A 437 4.49 25.59 -5.90
C VAL A 437 3.14 25.01 -6.33
N ALA A 438 3.16 24.03 -7.23
CA ALA A 438 1.95 23.34 -7.63
C ALA A 438 1.49 22.36 -6.54
N TYR A 439 0.17 22.24 -6.35
CA TYR A 439 -0.44 21.41 -5.30
C TYR A 439 -1.51 20.47 -5.86
N CYS A 440 -1.45 19.19 -5.47
CA CYS A 440 -2.46 18.19 -5.82
C CYS A 440 -3.04 17.53 -4.56
N SER A 441 -4.36 17.50 -4.47
CA SER A 441 -5.10 16.84 -3.39
C SER A 441 -5.96 15.73 -3.95
N ILE A 442 -5.81 14.50 -3.46
CA ILE A 442 -6.67 13.34 -3.78
C ILE A 442 -7.43 12.93 -2.53
N ILE A 443 -8.75 12.85 -2.64
CA ILE A 443 -9.66 12.71 -1.52
C ILE A 443 -10.66 11.60 -1.81
N GLY A 444 -10.82 10.65 -0.86
CA GLY A 444 -11.92 9.70 -0.89
C GLY A 444 -13.20 10.32 -0.31
N THR A 445 -14.32 10.24 -1.02
CA THR A 445 -15.58 10.86 -0.54
C THR A 445 -16.21 10.08 0.63
N ALA A 446 -15.84 8.81 0.82
CA ALA A 446 -16.24 7.99 1.98
C ALA A 446 -15.16 7.94 3.08
N ASP A 447 -14.15 8.82 3.03
CA ASP A 447 -13.12 8.89 4.05
C ASP A 447 -13.68 9.38 5.39
N LYS A 448 -13.62 8.51 6.42
CA LYS A 448 -14.07 8.84 7.79
C LYS A 448 -12.94 9.19 8.74
N VAL A 449 -11.70 9.03 8.34
CA VAL A 449 -10.51 9.39 9.14
C VAL A 449 -10.15 10.85 8.93
N VAL A 450 -10.16 11.30 7.67
CA VAL A 450 -10.05 12.70 7.26
C VAL A 450 -11.29 12.99 6.41
N PRO A 451 -12.42 13.37 7.04
CA PRO A 451 -13.70 13.43 6.37
C PRO A 451 -13.73 14.39 5.19
N PHE A 452 -14.34 13.91 4.12
CA PHE A 452 -14.76 14.76 3.02
C PHE A 452 -15.81 15.76 3.53
N TYR A 453 -15.87 16.93 2.93
CA TYR A 453 -16.79 17.99 3.34
C TYR A 453 -18.19 17.82 2.74
N THR A 454 -19.16 18.40 3.40
CA THR A 454 -20.56 18.52 2.94
C THR A 454 -20.92 19.99 2.73
N PRO A 455 -22.06 20.30 2.09
CA PRO A 455 -22.54 21.67 1.95
C PRO A 455 -22.62 22.45 3.27
N ASP A 456 -22.87 21.75 4.37
CA ASP A 456 -23.07 22.40 5.67
C ASP A 456 -21.78 22.58 6.48
N ASP A 457 -20.70 21.85 6.17
CA ASP A 457 -19.50 21.80 7.00
C ASP A 457 -18.17 22.11 6.27
N TYR A 458 -18.20 22.54 5.01
CA TYR A 458 -16.98 22.82 4.24
C TYR A 458 -16.11 23.94 4.80
N LYS A 459 -16.72 24.90 5.52
CA LYS A 459 -15.99 26.01 6.15
C LYS A 459 -15.10 25.48 7.28
N GLY A 460 -13.79 25.56 7.10
CA GLY A 460 -12.81 25.04 8.04
C GLY A 460 -12.46 23.56 7.85
N ASN A 461 -13.02 22.88 6.86
CA ASN A 461 -12.58 21.57 6.46
C ASN A 461 -11.12 21.59 6.03
N SER A 462 -10.37 20.52 6.37
CA SER A 462 -8.92 20.48 6.18
C SER A 462 -8.49 20.56 4.71
N TYR A 463 -9.27 19.99 3.79
CA TYR A 463 -9.00 20.01 2.37
C TYR A 463 -9.25 21.41 1.78
N VAL A 464 -10.42 21.99 2.08
CA VAL A 464 -10.78 23.35 1.64
C VAL A 464 -9.78 24.35 2.19
N THR A 465 -9.35 24.19 3.44
CA THR A 465 -8.27 24.99 4.03
C THR A 465 -6.97 24.87 3.25
N ALA A 466 -6.58 23.65 2.86
CA ALA A 466 -5.36 23.45 2.07
C ALA A 466 -5.45 24.11 0.69
N TRP A 467 -6.58 23.97 -0.02
CA TRP A 467 -6.76 24.59 -1.33
C TRP A 467 -6.68 26.13 -1.26
N ASN A 468 -7.42 26.71 -0.33
CA ASN A 468 -7.44 28.16 -0.14
C ASN A 468 -6.06 28.70 0.26
N THR A 469 -5.36 27.92 1.07
CA THR A 469 -4.00 28.23 1.48
C THR A 469 -3.04 28.28 0.28
N TYR A 470 -3.04 27.25 -0.57
CA TYR A 470 -2.19 27.22 -1.75
C TYR A 470 -2.58 28.28 -2.79
N GLN A 471 -3.88 28.54 -2.97
CA GLN A 471 -4.34 29.66 -3.81
C GLN A 471 -3.77 30.99 -3.30
N GLN A 472 -3.96 31.27 -2.01
CA GLN A 472 -3.47 32.52 -1.40
C GLN A 472 -1.96 32.68 -1.53
N LEU A 473 -1.19 31.61 -1.21
CA LEU A 473 0.27 31.66 -1.29
C LEU A 473 0.78 31.82 -2.71
N ASN A 474 0.14 31.20 -3.65
CA ASN A 474 0.45 31.33 -5.08
C ASN A 474 -0.05 32.67 -5.68
N GLY A 475 -0.63 33.56 -4.87
CA GLY A 475 -1.14 34.86 -5.33
C GLY A 475 -2.33 34.73 -6.27
N MET A 476 -3.19 33.76 -6.02
CA MET A 476 -4.44 33.51 -6.73
C MET A 476 -5.61 34.09 -5.95
N GLU A 477 -6.73 34.33 -6.63
CA GLU A 477 -7.99 34.65 -5.96
C GLU A 477 -8.47 33.40 -5.20
N VAL A 478 -8.88 33.59 -3.94
CA VAL A 478 -9.28 32.48 -3.07
C VAL A 478 -10.78 32.26 -3.19
N THR A 479 -11.16 31.03 -3.46
CA THR A 479 -12.56 30.60 -3.53
C THR A 479 -13.03 30.25 -2.11
N PHE A 480 -13.80 31.13 -1.47
CA PHE A 480 -14.31 30.90 -0.12
C PHE A 480 -15.69 30.23 -0.10
N ASP A 481 -16.51 30.47 -1.10
CA ASP A 481 -17.86 29.93 -1.17
C ASP A 481 -17.94 28.84 -2.24
N LEU A 482 -18.32 27.65 -1.81
CA LEU A 482 -18.55 26.50 -2.69
C LEU A 482 -20.02 26.52 -3.13
N ASP A 483 -20.27 26.30 -4.42
CA ASP A 483 -21.61 26.23 -5.01
C ASP A 483 -22.00 24.77 -5.26
N PHE A 484 -22.56 24.12 -4.25
CA PHE A 484 -23.03 22.75 -4.35
C PHE A 484 -24.30 22.57 -5.21
N ALA A 485 -24.97 23.65 -5.58
CA ALA A 485 -26.06 23.59 -6.54
C ALA A 485 -25.54 23.42 -7.97
N ALA A 486 -24.43 24.08 -8.29
CA ALA A 486 -23.76 23.95 -9.58
C ALA A 486 -22.90 22.67 -9.65
N ASP A 487 -22.21 22.33 -8.57
CA ASP A 487 -21.40 21.14 -8.46
C ASP A 487 -21.69 20.37 -7.15
N PRO A 488 -22.59 19.38 -7.19
CA PRO A 488 -23.01 18.67 -5.98
C PRO A 488 -21.89 17.90 -5.26
N LEU A 489 -20.79 17.56 -5.95
CA LEU A 489 -19.70 16.79 -5.37
C LEU A 489 -18.63 17.70 -4.73
N LEU A 490 -18.11 18.66 -5.49
CA LEU A 490 -16.97 19.48 -5.06
C LEU A 490 -17.37 20.89 -4.65
N GLY A 491 -18.56 21.33 -5.08
CA GLY A 491 -18.99 22.72 -4.92
C GLY A 491 -18.17 23.71 -5.76
N LEU A 492 -17.44 23.22 -6.76
CA LEU A 492 -16.52 24.00 -7.58
C LEU A 492 -17.02 24.09 -9.02
N ASN A 493 -17.31 25.29 -9.48
CA ASN A 493 -17.64 25.52 -10.89
C ASN A 493 -16.34 25.53 -11.72
N LEU A 494 -15.80 24.35 -11.95
CA LEU A 494 -14.54 24.17 -12.66
C LEU A 494 -14.79 23.87 -14.14
N ALA A 495 -14.23 24.73 -15.01
CA ALA A 495 -14.37 24.60 -16.45
C ALA A 495 -13.75 23.31 -17.02
N ASP A 496 -12.70 22.78 -16.36
CA ASP A 496 -11.91 21.64 -16.82
C ASP A 496 -12.14 20.38 -15.99
N ARG A 497 -13.40 20.11 -15.67
CA ARG A 497 -13.75 18.91 -14.92
C ARG A 497 -13.56 17.66 -15.77
N GLN A 498 -12.83 16.69 -15.26
CA GLN A 498 -12.62 15.40 -15.89
C GLN A 498 -13.12 14.27 -14.99
N THR A 499 -13.82 13.31 -15.60
CA THR A 499 -14.22 12.07 -14.94
C THR A 499 -13.33 10.94 -15.42
N ILE A 500 -12.66 10.27 -14.51
CA ILE A 500 -11.85 9.08 -14.78
C ILE A 500 -12.56 7.90 -14.14
N ILE A 501 -12.83 6.86 -14.94
CA ILE A 501 -13.39 5.59 -14.47
C ILE A 501 -12.28 4.57 -14.49
N THR A 502 -12.01 3.95 -13.34
CA THR A 502 -11.05 2.86 -13.29
C THR A 502 -11.73 1.55 -13.69
N ASN A 503 -11.06 0.74 -14.48
CA ASN A 503 -11.60 -0.55 -14.97
C ASN A 503 -11.46 -1.68 -13.94
N LYS A 504 -11.07 -1.38 -12.70
CA LYS A 504 -10.94 -2.39 -11.66
C LYS A 504 -12.27 -2.63 -10.97
N GLY A 505 -12.73 -3.85 -11.02
CA GLY A 505 -13.87 -4.41 -10.27
C GLY A 505 -15.17 -3.62 -10.36
N ASN A 506 -15.30 -2.53 -9.66
CA ASN A 506 -16.54 -1.75 -9.48
C ASN A 506 -16.58 -0.45 -10.27
N GLY A 507 -15.59 -0.17 -11.11
CA GLY A 507 -15.59 1.06 -11.92
C GLY A 507 -15.49 2.32 -11.05
N ILE A 508 -14.53 2.39 -10.13
CA ILE A 508 -14.33 3.55 -9.26
C ILE A 508 -14.20 4.81 -10.09
N LYS A 509 -14.97 5.82 -9.73
CA LYS A 509 -15.04 7.10 -10.41
C LYS A 509 -14.20 8.15 -9.67
N ALA A 510 -13.34 8.85 -10.40
CA ALA A 510 -12.59 9.99 -9.88
C ALA A 510 -12.94 11.25 -10.67
N GLU A 511 -13.37 12.29 -9.96
CA GLU A 511 -13.66 13.62 -10.52
C GLU A 511 -12.48 14.55 -10.28
N THR A 512 -12.03 15.21 -11.31
CA THR A 512 -10.86 16.10 -11.24
C THR A 512 -11.23 17.54 -11.61
N GLY A 513 -10.67 18.50 -10.88
CA GLY A 513 -10.80 19.92 -11.18
C GLY A 513 -9.50 20.68 -10.87
N TYR A 514 -9.41 21.90 -11.43
CA TYR A 514 -8.22 22.74 -11.32
C TYR A 514 -8.55 24.18 -10.95
N PHE A 515 -7.66 24.82 -10.18
CA PHE A 515 -7.62 26.26 -10.03
C PHE A 515 -6.41 26.83 -10.78
N TYR A 516 -6.65 27.88 -11.53
CA TYR A 516 -5.68 28.48 -12.44
C TYR A 516 -5.19 29.86 -11.99
N LYS A 517 -3.90 30.12 -12.17
CA LYS A 517 -3.34 31.47 -12.20
C LYS A 517 -3.02 31.83 -13.65
N GLY A 518 -3.86 32.64 -14.29
CA GLY A 518 -3.83 32.77 -15.75
C GLY A 518 -4.07 31.42 -16.41
N ASN A 519 -3.12 30.92 -17.19
CA ASN A 519 -3.22 29.61 -17.86
C ASN A 519 -2.49 28.48 -17.11
N VAL A 520 -1.97 28.76 -15.89
CA VAL A 520 -1.20 27.78 -15.13
C VAL A 520 -2.09 27.10 -14.10
N PRO A 521 -2.31 25.78 -14.15
CA PRO A 521 -3.14 25.03 -13.21
C PRO A 521 -2.35 24.76 -11.92
N LEU A 522 -2.34 25.69 -10.99
CA LEU A 522 -1.50 25.60 -9.78
C LEU A 522 -2.08 24.73 -8.67
N VAL A 523 -3.39 24.48 -8.67
CA VAL A 523 -4.03 23.57 -7.69
C VAL A 523 -4.91 22.58 -8.42
N LYS A 524 -4.66 21.30 -8.19
CA LYS A 524 -5.44 20.17 -8.70
C LYS A 524 -6.16 19.48 -7.57
N ILE A 525 -7.44 19.17 -7.76
CA ILE A 525 -8.27 18.44 -6.81
C ILE A 525 -8.82 17.20 -7.50
N VAL A 526 -8.78 16.08 -6.81
CA VAL A 526 -9.34 14.81 -7.25
C VAL A 526 -10.23 14.25 -6.14
N ALA A 527 -11.52 14.08 -6.40
CA ALA A 527 -12.44 13.37 -5.53
C ALA A 527 -12.68 11.96 -6.07
N VAL A 528 -12.32 10.96 -5.29
CA VAL A 528 -12.55 9.54 -5.61
C VAL A 528 -13.85 9.12 -4.94
N VAL A 529 -14.88 8.85 -5.74
CA VAL A 529 -16.26 8.60 -5.27
C VAL A 529 -16.31 7.26 -4.54
N ASP A 530 -16.96 7.25 -3.36
CA ASP A 530 -17.15 6.10 -2.48
C ASP A 530 -15.83 5.42 -2.04
N TYR A 531 -14.71 6.12 -2.13
CA TYR A 531 -13.40 5.65 -1.70
C TYR A 531 -13.10 6.08 -0.26
N GLY A 532 -12.45 5.19 0.50
CA GLY A 532 -12.10 5.42 1.90
C GLY A 532 -10.74 6.09 2.10
N HIS A 533 -10.21 5.94 3.31
CA HIS A 533 -8.94 6.54 3.74
C HIS A 533 -7.74 5.69 3.37
N TRP A 534 -7.33 5.70 2.11
CA TRP A 534 -6.16 4.96 1.63
C TRP A 534 -5.55 5.56 0.35
N ASN A 535 -4.39 5.04 -0.04
CA ASN A 535 -3.80 5.33 -1.33
C ASN A 535 -4.72 4.86 -2.48
N PHE A 536 -4.97 5.71 -3.43
CA PHE A 536 -5.68 5.36 -4.65
C PHE A 536 -4.64 5.12 -5.75
N ILE A 537 -4.38 3.86 -6.08
CA ILE A 537 -3.27 3.49 -6.99
C ILE A 537 -3.30 4.24 -8.33
N PRO A 538 -4.44 4.38 -9.04
CA PRO A 538 -4.50 5.18 -10.26
C PRO A 538 -4.16 6.66 -10.03
N GLY A 539 -4.33 7.15 -8.83
CA GLY A 539 -4.00 8.53 -8.45
C GLY A 539 -2.51 8.85 -8.53
N ALA A 540 -1.63 7.84 -8.44
CA ALA A 540 -0.20 8.07 -8.64
C ALA A 540 0.11 8.57 -10.06
N GLN A 541 -0.48 7.94 -11.10
CA GLN A 541 -0.34 8.43 -12.48
C GLN A 541 -0.99 9.80 -12.65
N MET A 542 -2.17 10.03 -12.02
CA MET A 542 -2.86 11.33 -12.08
C MET A 542 -2.04 12.46 -11.43
N MET A 543 -1.32 12.17 -10.34
CA MET A 543 -0.39 13.11 -9.72
C MET A 543 0.85 13.33 -10.59
N TRP A 544 1.46 12.25 -11.07
CA TRP A 544 2.64 12.34 -11.91
C TRP A 544 2.39 13.15 -13.18
N ASP A 545 1.29 12.88 -13.90
CA ASP A 545 0.92 13.63 -15.12
C ASP A 545 0.73 15.12 -14.84
N TYR A 546 0.33 15.47 -13.62
CA TYR A 546 0.25 16.86 -13.19
C TYR A 546 1.62 17.41 -12.75
N PHE A 547 2.37 16.67 -11.96
CA PHE A 547 3.65 17.11 -11.41
C PHE A 547 4.70 17.36 -12.49
N LYS A 548 4.79 16.46 -13.47
CA LYS A 548 5.76 16.58 -14.58
C LYS A 548 5.58 17.83 -15.46
N MET A 549 4.42 18.50 -15.37
CA MET A 549 4.22 19.80 -16.01
C MET A 549 5.01 20.94 -15.38
N PHE A 550 5.62 20.70 -14.22
CA PHE A 550 6.32 21.74 -13.47
C PHE A 550 7.77 21.36 -13.21
N SER A 551 8.63 22.38 -13.28
CA SER A 551 9.98 22.31 -12.74
C SER A 551 10.31 23.59 -11.95
N ARG A 552 11.35 23.53 -11.15
CA ARG A 552 11.83 24.68 -10.38
C ARG A 552 13.22 25.04 -10.87
N ASP A 553 13.38 26.27 -11.33
CA ASP A 553 14.71 26.78 -11.66
C ASP A 553 15.61 26.81 -10.40
N PRO A 554 16.69 26.04 -10.35
CA PRO A 554 17.49 25.91 -9.13
C PRO A 554 18.24 27.20 -8.76
N LYS A 555 18.46 28.13 -9.70
CA LYS A 555 19.16 29.41 -9.47
C LYS A 555 18.19 30.51 -9.03
N THR A 556 17.10 30.68 -9.76
CA THR A 556 16.12 31.75 -9.51
C THR A 556 15.03 31.34 -8.55
N ARG A 557 14.86 30.03 -8.31
CA ARG A 557 13.78 29.40 -7.53
C ARG A 557 12.38 29.64 -8.10
N LYS A 558 12.27 30.10 -9.34
CA LYS A 558 10.98 30.29 -10.00
C LYS A 558 10.39 28.96 -10.42
N LEU A 559 9.07 28.83 -10.26
CA LEU A 559 8.32 27.72 -10.84
C LEU A 559 8.22 27.93 -12.35
N VAL A 560 8.48 26.89 -13.11
CA VAL A 560 8.36 26.85 -14.57
C VAL A 560 7.25 25.87 -14.93
N TYR A 561 6.29 26.33 -15.71
CA TYR A 561 5.20 25.53 -16.26
C TYR A 561 5.51 25.16 -17.71
N HIS A 562 5.45 23.87 -18.02
CA HIS A 562 5.80 23.35 -19.35
C HIS A 562 4.57 23.03 -20.23
N GLY A 563 3.35 23.17 -19.67
CA GLY A 563 2.14 22.73 -20.38
C GLY A 563 1.98 21.21 -20.44
N ASN A 564 1.02 20.74 -21.24
CA ASN A 564 0.71 19.32 -21.38
C ASN A 564 1.60 18.58 -22.40
N ASP A 565 2.55 19.26 -23.01
CA ASP A 565 3.28 18.78 -24.20
C ASP A 565 4.64 18.13 -23.87
N LYS A 566 4.81 17.58 -22.66
CA LYS A 566 6.07 16.91 -22.32
C LYS A 566 5.89 15.57 -21.64
#